data_f6554fb5131609ebb879fc5f775a292a
#
_entry.id   f6554fb5131609ebb879fc5f775a292a
#
_cell.length_a   1.000
_cell.length_b   1.000
_cell.length_c   1.000
_cell.angle_alpha   90.00
_cell.angle_beta   90.00
_cell.angle_gamma   90.00
#
_symmetry.space_group_name_H-M   'P 1'
#
loop_
_entity.id
_entity.type
_entity.pdbx_description
1 polymer ?
#
loop_
_entity_poly.entity_id
_entity_poly.type
_entity_poly.pdbx_seq_one_letter_code
_entity_poly.pdbx_strand_id
1 'polypeptide(L)'
;VQAKVQVEQQSLICTGCGCLCDDLDVTLSQGQLQEVANVCLWGLSRFFPNKRLHPKKERHRLLEPLWRQNGRLQKVSYTKALEQAAAILGTSRRPLIYGLTNTGSWAQEAALQLARKIKARLEPADLAFKAPYYHSLRKHGLYWAPLEVIRDEADTVLFWGANPLHSCPRHLVRYSVFARGRYTERGVEERQVAAVDLYQTEMAKFCHLLVQIEPGQELALLQGVGEHLPGGSGAKPPVKGARKLAKLLSQAQFGVIFFGRGATYNQGFGVLDALGGLAARLGKKQTWALFPLSGDFNSQGLYHLLLNELGVPEAPDFGHEDGVLTSSMPVDFHEFDAILVLGADLFWFLPEDQALAWQQRQVPVVSLSPFANRTTSCAQVVLPTALAGLEAAEVAYRMDGLPLVLKKLLPTALPADRDILLDLIQAV
;
A
#
# COMPACT_ATOMS: atom_id res chain seq x y z
N VAL A 1 -23.41 -28.57 34.51
CA VAL A 1 -22.40 -28.98 33.54
C VAL A 1 -21.94 -27.72 32.85
N GLN A 2 -20.80 -27.16 33.27
CA GLN A 2 -20.19 -26.04 32.58
C GLN A 2 -19.69 -26.57 31.23
N ALA A 3 -20.27 -26.06 30.11
CA ALA A 3 -19.76 -26.34 28.77
C ALA A 3 -18.29 -25.90 28.74
N LYS A 4 -17.35 -26.81 28.45
CA LYS A 4 -15.95 -26.48 28.21
C LYS A 4 -15.91 -25.47 27.08
N VAL A 5 -15.45 -24.25 27.36
CA VAL A 5 -15.22 -23.23 26.35
C VAL A 5 -14.11 -23.77 25.43
N GLN A 6 -14.45 -24.04 24.18
CA GLN A 6 -13.50 -24.53 23.20
C GLN A 6 -12.63 -23.34 22.78
N VAL A 7 -11.36 -23.37 23.17
CA VAL A 7 -10.36 -22.38 22.81
C VAL A 7 -9.51 -23.00 21.71
N GLU A 8 -9.47 -22.35 20.57
CA GLU A 8 -8.65 -22.76 19.41
C GLU A 8 -7.53 -21.76 19.18
N GLN A 9 -6.31 -22.26 19.00
CA GLN A 9 -5.17 -21.45 18.55
C GLN A 9 -4.93 -21.70 17.06
N GLN A 10 -4.79 -20.63 16.30
CA GLN A 10 -4.56 -20.67 14.86
C GLN A 10 -3.54 -19.62 14.45
N SER A 11 -2.86 -19.83 13.33
CA SER A 11 -1.98 -18.82 12.72
C SER A 11 -2.76 -17.95 11.74
N LEU A 12 -2.44 -16.65 11.71
CA LEU A 12 -3.10 -15.67 10.88
C LEU A 12 -2.07 -14.80 10.14
N ILE A 13 -2.36 -14.48 8.89
CA ILE A 13 -1.62 -13.48 8.13
C ILE A 13 -2.27 -12.12 8.31
N CYS A 14 -1.46 -11.13 8.72
CA CYS A 14 -1.93 -9.78 8.98
C CYS A 14 -2.15 -8.99 7.68
N THR A 15 -3.34 -8.46 7.49
CA THR A 15 -3.69 -7.56 6.37
C THR A 15 -3.67 -6.08 6.77
N GLY A 16 -2.83 -5.70 7.74
CA GLY A 16 -2.70 -4.32 8.22
C GLY A 16 -1.81 -3.44 7.34
N CYS A 17 -0.84 -4.02 6.65
CA CYS A 17 0.09 -3.34 5.73
C CYS A 17 0.80 -4.35 4.82
N GLY A 18 1.61 -3.87 3.89
CA GLY A 18 2.34 -4.70 2.91
C GLY A 18 3.38 -5.67 3.50
N CYS A 19 3.68 -5.62 4.80
CA CYS A 19 4.51 -6.65 5.45
C CYS A 19 3.84 -8.01 5.51
N LEU A 20 2.49 -8.09 5.47
CA LEU A 20 1.73 -9.34 5.59
C LEU A 20 2.35 -10.29 6.63
N CYS A 21 2.53 -9.79 7.86
CA CYS A 21 3.14 -10.59 8.93
C CYS A 21 2.39 -11.92 9.10
N ASP A 22 3.13 -13.02 9.02
CA ASP A 22 2.61 -14.41 8.99
C ASP A 22 2.86 -15.17 10.28
N ASP A 23 3.37 -14.48 11.30
CA ASP A 23 3.69 -14.99 12.62
C ASP A 23 2.69 -14.53 13.71
N LEU A 24 1.45 -14.23 13.30
CA LEU A 24 0.39 -13.89 14.24
C LEU A 24 -0.28 -15.16 14.79
N ASP A 25 -0.39 -15.24 16.12
CA ASP A 25 -1.15 -16.26 16.78
C ASP A 25 -2.48 -15.68 17.25
N VAL A 26 -3.58 -16.34 16.90
CA VAL A 26 -4.93 -15.92 17.28
C VAL A 26 -5.59 -16.92 18.20
N THR A 27 -6.30 -16.41 19.18
CA THR A 27 -7.13 -17.21 20.09
C THR A 27 -8.59 -16.96 19.76
N LEU A 28 -9.30 -18.02 19.40
CA LEU A 28 -10.73 -18.00 19.14
C LEU A 28 -11.47 -18.64 20.32
N SER A 29 -12.60 -18.08 20.69
CA SER A 29 -13.52 -18.67 21.66
C SER A 29 -14.95 -18.50 21.17
N GLN A 30 -15.70 -19.61 21.08
CA GLN A 30 -17.07 -19.62 20.54
C GLN A 30 -17.20 -18.97 19.17
N GLY A 31 -16.21 -19.15 18.28
CA GLY A 31 -16.19 -18.56 16.94
C GLY A 31 -15.91 -17.04 16.90
N GLN A 32 -15.48 -16.45 18.02
CA GLN A 32 -15.12 -15.04 18.12
C GLN A 32 -13.65 -14.87 18.41
N LEU A 33 -13.05 -13.85 17.81
CA LEU A 33 -11.67 -13.46 18.02
C LEU A 33 -11.51 -12.83 19.42
N GLN A 34 -10.73 -13.45 20.29
CA GLN A 34 -10.46 -12.99 21.65
C GLN A 34 -9.14 -12.23 21.75
N GLU A 35 -8.09 -12.80 21.16
CA GLU A 35 -6.74 -12.27 21.26
C GLU A 35 -5.98 -12.48 19.94
N VAL A 36 -5.07 -11.56 19.67
CA VAL A 36 -4.07 -11.67 18.57
C VAL A 36 -2.72 -11.32 19.17
N ALA A 37 -1.81 -12.28 19.20
CA ALA A 37 -0.41 -12.07 19.59
C ALA A 37 0.44 -11.68 18.39
N ASN A 38 1.63 -11.14 18.66
CA ASN A 38 2.58 -10.71 17.63
C ASN A 38 2.04 -9.67 16.63
N VAL A 39 1.12 -8.81 17.05
CA VAL A 39 0.47 -7.82 16.19
C VAL A 39 0.90 -6.39 16.55
N CYS A 40 1.07 -5.52 15.56
CA CYS A 40 1.24 -4.08 15.77
C CYS A 40 -0.11 -3.35 15.84
N LEU A 41 -0.09 -2.05 16.18
CA LEU A 41 -1.31 -1.24 16.28
C LEU A 41 -2.13 -1.21 14.98
N TRP A 42 -1.48 -1.23 13.81
CA TRP A 42 -2.18 -1.29 12.52
C TRP A 42 -2.94 -2.60 12.33
N GLY A 43 -2.29 -3.74 12.58
CA GLY A 43 -2.95 -5.04 12.55
C GLY A 43 -4.05 -5.13 13.61
N LEU A 44 -3.76 -4.69 14.83
CA LEU A 44 -4.75 -4.72 15.90
C LEU A 44 -6.02 -3.91 15.56
N SER A 45 -5.86 -2.73 14.94
CA SER A 45 -6.99 -1.92 14.47
C SER A 45 -7.80 -2.56 13.34
N ARG A 46 -7.20 -3.49 12.61
CA ARG A 46 -7.87 -4.27 11.57
C ARG A 46 -8.72 -5.39 12.17
N PHE A 47 -8.19 -6.09 13.18
CA PHE A 47 -8.84 -7.24 13.80
C PHE A 47 -9.88 -6.83 14.85
N PHE A 48 -9.67 -5.72 15.54
CA PHE A 48 -10.56 -5.20 16.57
C PHE A 48 -10.99 -3.75 16.25
N PRO A 49 -11.77 -3.56 15.19
CA PRO A 49 -12.13 -2.20 14.73
C PRO A 49 -12.92 -1.39 15.76
N ASN A 50 -13.68 -2.06 16.64
CA ASN A 50 -14.49 -1.42 17.68
C ASN A 50 -13.75 -1.20 19.00
N LYS A 51 -12.51 -1.68 19.16
CA LYS A 51 -11.68 -1.34 20.32
C LYS A 51 -11.10 0.06 20.11
N ARG A 52 -11.30 0.95 21.09
CA ARG A 52 -10.65 2.26 21.13
C ARG A 52 -9.14 2.10 21.32
N LEU A 53 -8.41 1.94 20.23
CA LEU A 53 -6.95 1.94 20.22
C LEU A 53 -6.38 3.37 20.24
N HIS A 54 -7.22 4.35 19.86
CA HIS A 54 -6.89 5.78 19.92
C HIS A 54 -8.13 6.58 20.38
N PRO A 55 -8.01 7.52 21.35
CA PRO A 55 -9.16 8.25 21.93
C PRO A 55 -10.02 9.02 20.92
N LYS A 56 -9.48 9.34 19.75
CA LYS A 56 -10.12 10.19 18.72
C LYS A 56 -10.48 9.47 17.42
N LYS A 57 -10.18 8.18 17.25
CA LYS A 57 -10.41 7.47 15.98
C LYS A 57 -10.99 6.08 16.26
N GLU A 58 -12.31 5.96 16.22
CA GLU A 58 -13.01 4.69 16.08
C GLU A 58 -13.14 4.38 14.59
N ARG A 59 -12.69 3.20 14.17
CA ARG A 59 -13.04 2.67 12.85
C ARG A 59 -14.39 1.97 13.01
N HIS A 60 -15.45 2.61 12.54
CA HIS A 60 -16.76 1.98 12.56
C HIS A 60 -16.85 0.92 11.46
N ARG A 61 -17.06 -0.33 11.89
CA ARG A 61 -17.34 -1.45 11.00
C ARG A 61 -18.69 -1.23 10.30
N LEU A 62 -18.72 -1.31 8.99
CA LEU A 62 -19.94 -1.29 8.21
C LEU A 62 -20.53 -2.70 8.14
N LEU A 63 -21.82 -2.82 8.45
CA LEU A 63 -22.50 -4.13 8.51
C LEU A 63 -23.72 -4.19 7.57
N GLU A 64 -24.23 -3.04 7.14
CA GLU A 64 -25.45 -2.95 6.36
C GLU A 64 -25.25 -2.09 5.11
N PRO A 65 -25.80 -2.49 3.95
CA PRO A 65 -25.75 -1.69 2.74
C PRO A 65 -26.52 -0.37 2.93
N LEU A 66 -25.98 0.70 2.36
CA LEU A 66 -26.56 2.03 2.45
C LEU A 66 -26.77 2.63 1.06
N TRP A 67 -27.89 3.34 0.89
CA TRP A 67 -28.18 4.12 -0.30
C TRP A 67 -28.59 5.54 0.09
N ARG A 68 -28.05 6.54 -0.61
CA ARG A 68 -28.37 7.95 -0.38
C ARG A 68 -29.69 8.34 -1.03
N GLN A 69 -30.67 8.67 -0.19
CA GLN A 69 -31.97 9.14 -0.59
C GLN A 69 -32.24 10.49 0.08
N ASN A 70 -32.68 11.47 -0.68
CA ASN A 70 -32.98 12.83 -0.17
C ASN A 70 -31.81 13.41 0.67
N GLY A 71 -30.58 13.23 0.20
CA GLY A 71 -29.36 13.72 0.86
C GLY A 71 -28.88 12.90 2.07
N ARG A 72 -29.59 11.84 2.51
CA ARG A 72 -29.25 11.02 3.67
C ARG A 72 -28.99 9.57 3.30
N LEU A 73 -27.96 8.97 3.88
CA LEU A 73 -27.71 7.53 3.77
C LEU A 73 -28.75 6.76 4.58
N GLN A 74 -29.45 5.85 3.92
CA GLN A 74 -30.47 4.98 4.51
C GLN A 74 -30.08 3.52 4.31
N LYS A 75 -30.39 2.67 5.29
CA LYS A 75 -30.20 1.23 5.20
C LYS A 75 -31.14 0.65 4.15
N VAL A 76 -30.63 -0.24 3.31
CA VAL A 76 -31.39 -0.94 2.28
C VAL A 76 -30.95 -2.41 2.21
N SER A 77 -31.69 -3.25 1.48
CA SER A 77 -31.26 -4.61 1.21
C SER A 77 -30.02 -4.63 0.29
N TYR A 78 -29.24 -5.70 0.37
CA TYR A 78 -28.09 -5.91 -0.53
C TYR A 78 -28.50 -5.82 -2.00
N THR A 79 -29.56 -6.51 -2.40
CA THR A 79 -30.09 -6.46 -3.77
C THR A 79 -30.40 -5.04 -4.22
N LYS A 80 -31.05 -4.23 -3.34
CA LYS A 80 -31.36 -2.84 -3.68
C LYS A 80 -30.14 -1.96 -3.84
N ALA A 81 -29.12 -2.12 -2.97
CA ALA A 81 -27.87 -1.41 -3.09
C ALA A 81 -27.11 -1.81 -4.37
N LEU A 82 -27.09 -3.11 -4.69
CA LEU A 82 -26.45 -3.64 -5.89
C LEU A 82 -27.10 -3.10 -7.17
N GLU A 83 -28.45 -3.10 -7.25
CA GLU A 83 -29.21 -2.52 -8.37
C GLU A 83 -28.83 -1.04 -8.59
N GLN A 84 -28.75 -0.26 -7.50
CA GLN A 84 -28.40 1.16 -7.60
C GLN A 84 -26.94 1.36 -8.03
N ALA A 85 -26.02 0.54 -7.51
CA ALA A 85 -24.62 0.56 -7.91
C ALA A 85 -24.46 0.20 -9.40
N ALA A 86 -25.13 -0.87 -9.85
CA ALA A 86 -25.12 -1.30 -11.25
C ALA A 86 -25.73 -0.21 -12.18
N ALA A 87 -26.84 0.42 -11.79
CA ALA A 87 -27.43 1.51 -12.55
C ALA A 87 -26.47 2.71 -12.70
N ILE A 88 -25.77 3.11 -11.62
CA ILE A 88 -24.78 4.20 -11.65
C ILE A 88 -23.64 3.85 -12.61
N LEU A 89 -23.06 2.66 -12.48
CA LEU A 89 -21.90 2.26 -13.26
C LEU A 89 -22.24 1.94 -14.72
N GLY A 90 -23.39 1.28 -14.96
CA GLY A 90 -23.83 0.89 -16.31
C GLY A 90 -24.32 2.04 -17.17
N THR A 91 -24.74 3.16 -16.58
CA THR A 91 -25.15 4.38 -17.32
C THR A 91 -24.03 5.41 -17.48
N SER A 92 -22.90 5.22 -16.81
CA SER A 92 -21.73 6.09 -16.89
C SER A 92 -21.10 6.02 -18.28
N ARG A 93 -20.67 7.17 -18.79
CA ARG A 93 -19.91 7.29 -20.04
C ARG A 93 -18.41 7.23 -19.80
N ARG A 94 -17.98 7.66 -18.62
CA ARG A 94 -16.57 7.73 -18.23
C ARG A 94 -16.40 7.25 -16.79
N PRO A 95 -16.56 5.93 -16.53
CA PRO A 95 -16.44 5.39 -15.18
C PRO A 95 -14.99 5.25 -14.75
N LEU A 96 -14.73 5.43 -13.43
CA LEU A 96 -13.46 5.19 -12.78
C LEU A 96 -13.62 4.09 -11.73
N ILE A 97 -12.71 3.13 -11.71
CA ILE A 97 -12.51 2.18 -10.60
C ILE A 97 -11.24 2.58 -9.87
N TYR A 98 -11.35 3.01 -8.61
CA TYR A 98 -10.25 3.57 -7.83
C TYR A 98 -9.96 2.76 -6.57
N GLY A 99 -8.67 2.66 -6.22
CA GLY A 99 -8.25 2.05 -4.96
C GLY A 99 -7.52 0.74 -5.16
N LEU A 100 -8.15 -0.38 -4.77
CA LEU A 100 -7.71 -1.77 -5.00
C LEU A 100 -6.48 -2.23 -4.21
N THR A 101 -5.68 -1.34 -3.66
CA THR A 101 -4.42 -1.67 -2.96
C THR A 101 -4.65 -2.32 -1.58
N ASN A 102 -5.88 -2.20 -1.04
CA ASN A 102 -6.31 -2.83 0.21
C ASN A 102 -7.43 -3.86 0.02
N THR A 103 -7.44 -4.56 -1.13
CA THR A 103 -8.31 -5.71 -1.42
C THR A 103 -7.48 -6.94 -1.77
N GLY A 104 -8.07 -8.13 -1.74
CA GLY A 104 -7.39 -9.36 -2.15
C GLY A 104 -7.18 -9.46 -3.66
N SER A 105 -6.31 -10.36 -4.10
CA SER A 105 -5.96 -10.50 -5.52
C SER A 105 -7.12 -11.00 -6.37
N TRP A 106 -7.98 -11.87 -5.83
CA TRP A 106 -9.17 -12.31 -6.56
C TRP A 106 -10.17 -11.17 -6.76
N ALA A 107 -10.28 -10.25 -5.78
CA ALA A 107 -11.08 -9.04 -5.95
C ALA A 107 -10.46 -8.08 -6.98
N GLN A 108 -9.12 -7.96 -7.02
CA GLN A 108 -8.41 -7.15 -8.03
C GLN A 108 -8.65 -7.68 -9.44
N GLU A 109 -8.63 -9.00 -9.64
CA GLU A 109 -8.97 -9.65 -10.92
C GLU A 109 -10.41 -9.37 -11.34
N ALA A 110 -11.37 -9.52 -10.43
CA ALA A 110 -12.78 -9.22 -10.70
C ALA A 110 -12.99 -7.72 -11.03
N ALA A 111 -12.26 -6.82 -10.35
CA ALA A 111 -12.32 -5.39 -10.67
C ALA A 111 -11.75 -5.07 -12.06
N LEU A 112 -10.69 -5.75 -12.49
CA LEU A 112 -10.14 -5.61 -13.85
C LEU A 112 -11.14 -6.12 -14.91
N GLN A 113 -11.84 -7.23 -14.64
CA GLN A 113 -12.91 -7.74 -15.51
C GLN A 113 -14.07 -6.74 -15.60
N LEU A 114 -14.51 -6.18 -14.48
CA LEU A 114 -15.54 -5.13 -14.45
C LEU A 114 -15.08 -3.90 -15.24
N ALA A 115 -13.84 -3.45 -15.05
CA ALA A 115 -13.28 -2.30 -15.78
C ALA A 115 -13.34 -2.50 -17.29
N ARG A 116 -12.96 -3.69 -17.77
CA ARG A 116 -13.08 -4.05 -19.20
C ARG A 116 -14.53 -4.00 -19.68
N LYS A 117 -15.47 -4.53 -18.89
CA LYS A 117 -16.88 -4.61 -19.27
C LYS A 117 -17.54 -3.23 -19.39
N ILE A 118 -17.32 -2.36 -18.40
CA ILE A 118 -17.93 -1.01 -18.39
C ILE A 118 -17.04 0.05 -19.04
N LYS A 119 -15.93 -0.34 -19.68
CA LYS A 119 -14.96 0.56 -20.31
C LYS A 119 -14.41 1.62 -19.34
N ALA A 120 -14.14 1.21 -18.10
CA ALA A 120 -13.63 2.08 -17.06
C ALA A 120 -12.11 2.28 -17.15
N ARG A 121 -11.63 3.39 -16.62
CA ARG A 121 -10.26 3.49 -16.14
C ARG A 121 -10.12 2.80 -14.79
N LEU A 122 -9.04 2.03 -14.58
CA LEU A 122 -8.71 1.43 -13.31
C LEU A 122 -7.49 2.13 -12.73
N GLU A 123 -7.65 2.77 -11.56
CA GLU A 123 -6.60 3.60 -10.95
C GLU A 123 -6.17 3.03 -9.59
N PRO A 124 -4.95 2.50 -9.48
CA PRO A 124 -4.37 2.15 -8.19
C PRO A 124 -4.26 3.37 -7.25
N ALA A 125 -4.66 3.24 -5.97
CA ALA A 125 -4.60 4.35 -5.01
C ALA A 125 -3.16 4.84 -4.74
N ASP A 126 -2.16 4.04 -5.06
CA ASP A 126 -0.75 4.36 -4.88
C ASP A 126 0.03 4.51 -6.19
N LEU A 127 -0.65 4.77 -7.32
CA LEU A 127 -0.01 4.91 -8.63
C LEU A 127 1.13 5.92 -8.61
N ALA A 128 0.90 7.12 -8.05
CA ALA A 128 1.93 8.16 -7.93
C ALA A 128 3.18 7.73 -7.14
N PHE A 129 3.02 6.73 -6.28
CA PHE A 129 4.11 6.17 -5.49
C PHE A 129 4.81 5.00 -6.20
N LYS A 130 4.05 4.14 -6.87
CA LYS A 130 4.56 2.90 -7.48
C LYS A 130 5.03 3.08 -8.92
N ALA A 131 4.38 3.91 -9.73
CA ALA A 131 4.78 4.10 -11.12
C ALA A 131 6.23 4.57 -11.29
N PRO A 132 6.73 5.58 -10.52
CA PRO A 132 8.14 5.95 -10.55
C PRO A 132 9.08 4.80 -10.18
N TYR A 133 8.70 3.96 -9.23
CA TYR A 133 9.48 2.80 -8.82
C TYR A 133 9.63 1.78 -9.94
N TYR A 134 8.53 1.38 -10.57
CA TYR A 134 8.57 0.41 -11.66
C TYR A 134 9.30 0.95 -12.89
N HIS A 135 9.18 2.25 -13.16
CA HIS A 135 9.98 2.92 -14.18
C HIS A 135 11.49 2.77 -13.88
N SER A 136 11.88 3.07 -12.65
CA SER A 136 13.27 2.94 -12.18
C SER A 136 13.78 1.49 -12.25
N LEU A 137 12.96 0.50 -11.85
CA LEU A 137 13.31 -0.92 -11.95
C LEU A 137 13.61 -1.34 -13.40
N ARG A 138 12.74 -0.98 -14.34
CA ARG A 138 12.91 -1.32 -15.76
C ARG A 138 14.16 -0.67 -16.35
N LYS A 139 14.42 0.60 -15.99
CA LYS A 139 15.55 1.35 -16.51
C LYS A 139 16.91 0.86 -16.02
N HIS A 140 16.99 0.48 -14.75
CA HIS A 140 18.27 0.20 -14.09
C HIS A 140 18.53 -1.29 -13.85
N GLY A 141 17.54 -2.18 -14.06
CA GLY A 141 17.72 -3.63 -13.86
C GLY A 141 18.12 -3.98 -12.41
N LEU A 142 17.40 -3.44 -11.43
CA LEU A 142 17.78 -3.55 -10.02
C LEU A 142 17.62 -4.96 -9.47
N TYR A 143 18.50 -5.32 -8.53
CA TYR A 143 18.41 -6.56 -7.79
C TYR A 143 17.16 -6.60 -6.92
N TRP A 144 16.50 -7.73 -6.93
CA TRP A 144 15.36 -8.03 -6.08
C TRP A 144 15.68 -9.16 -5.12
N ALA A 145 15.22 -9.08 -3.88
CA ALA A 145 15.42 -10.11 -2.87
C ALA A 145 14.16 -10.29 -2.00
N PRO A 146 13.85 -11.54 -1.57
CA PRO A 146 12.89 -11.77 -0.51
C PRO A 146 13.27 -11.01 0.78
N LEU A 147 12.27 -10.61 1.57
CA LEU A 147 12.52 -9.92 2.85
C LEU A 147 13.34 -10.77 3.83
N GLU A 148 13.26 -12.10 3.75
CA GLU A 148 14.08 -13.03 4.52
C GLU A 148 15.57 -12.91 4.15
N VAL A 149 15.89 -12.78 2.87
CA VAL A 149 17.29 -12.56 2.41
C VAL A 149 17.80 -11.21 2.90
N ILE A 150 16.96 -10.16 2.85
CA ILE A 150 17.31 -8.84 3.41
C ILE A 150 17.57 -8.94 4.91
N ARG A 151 16.71 -9.65 5.66
CA ARG A 151 16.89 -9.92 7.08
C ARG A 151 18.23 -10.58 7.36
N ASP A 152 18.54 -11.62 6.61
CA ASP A 152 19.66 -12.52 6.89
C ASP A 152 21.00 -11.98 6.38
N GLU A 153 21.02 -11.18 5.33
CA GLU A 153 22.25 -10.81 4.64
C GLU A 153 22.52 -9.30 4.55
N ALA A 154 21.49 -8.41 4.64
CA ALA A 154 21.73 -6.98 4.51
C ALA A 154 22.44 -6.43 5.76
N ASP A 155 23.61 -5.83 5.55
CA ASP A 155 24.40 -5.16 6.59
C ASP A 155 24.15 -3.64 6.63
N THR A 156 23.59 -3.08 5.57
CA THR A 156 23.35 -1.64 5.43
C THR A 156 21.92 -1.36 4.96
N VAL A 157 21.20 -0.49 5.69
CA VAL A 157 19.83 -0.10 5.38
C VAL A 157 19.74 1.41 5.28
N LEU A 158 19.21 1.90 4.14
CA LEU A 158 18.87 3.30 3.94
C LEU A 158 17.36 3.45 3.85
N PHE A 159 16.77 4.28 4.73
CA PHE A 159 15.40 4.73 4.62
C PHE A 159 15.34 6.10 3.95
N TRP A 160 14.60 6.22 2.85
CA TRP A 160 14.48 7.47 2.09
C TRP A 160 13.04 7.96 2.06
N GLY A 161 12.76 9.08 2.73
CA GLY A 161 11.40 9.62 2.86
C GLY A 161 10.42 8.59 3.41
N ALA A 162 10.88 7.77 4.37
CA ALA A 162 10.16 6.61 4.87
C ALA A 162 10.25 6.52 6.40
N ASN A 163 9.09 6.45 7.05
CA ASN A 163 9.01 6.16 8.49
C ASN A 163 8.27 4.83 8.71
N PRO A 164 8.98 3.70 8.74
CA PRO A 164 8.37 2.38 8.95
C PRO A 164 7.68 2.24 10.31
N LEU A 165 8.03 3.01 11.33
CA LEU A 165 7.31 3.02 12.61
C LEU A 165 5.83 3.38 12.43
N HIS A 166 5.51 4.21 11.42
CA HIS A 166 4.15 4.62 11.10
C HIS A 166 3.50 3.82 9.98
N SER A 167 4.26 3.36 8.98
CA SER A 167 3.69 2.62 7.83
C SER A 167 3.69 1.10 8.02
N CYS A 168 4.78 0.54 8.56
CA CYS A 168 5.02 -0.90 8.67
C CYS A 168 5.78 -1.22 9.96
N PRO A 169 5.21 -1.02 11.17
CA PRO A 169 5.97 -1.02 12.43
C PRO A 169 6.80 -2.29 12.68
N ARG A 170 6.28 -3.47 12.32
CA ARG A 170 6.99 -4.73 12.51
C ARG A 170 8.11 -4.99 11.52
N HIS A 171 8.20 -4.20 10.43
CA HIS A 171 9.27 -4.29 9.45
C HIS A 171 10.66 -4.10 10.10
N LEU A 172 10.78 -3.17 11.06
CA LEU A 172 12.03 -2.90 11.75
C LEU A 172 12.55 -4.12 12.52
N VAL A 173 11.66 -4.81 13.21
CA VAL A 173 12.00 -5.97 14.03
C VAL A 173 12.18 -7.23 13.19
N ARG A 174 11.35 -7.40 12.16
CA ARG A 174 11.32 -8.63 11.37
C ARG A 174 12.38 -8.68 10.28
N TYR A 175 12.70 -7.52 9.64
CA TYR A 175 13.45 -7.57 8.39
C TYR A 175 14.60 -6.56 8.29
N SER A 176 14.57 -5.41 8.98
CA SER A 176 15.53 -4.35 8.65
C SER A 176 16.45 -3.90 9.78
N VAL A 177 15.96 -3.29 10.85
CA VAL A 177 16.84 -2.63 11.83
C VAL A 177 17.27 -3.57 12.94
N PHE A 178 16.31 -4.21 13.62
CA PHE A 178 16.56 -5.02 14.81
C PHE A 178 16.67 -6.52 14.51
N ALA A 179 16.37 -6.92 13.29
CA ALA A 179 16.46 -8.32 12.90
C ALA A 179 17.91 -8.79 12.95
N ARG A 180 18.12 -9.97 13.52
CA ARG A 180 19.41 -10.66 13.48
C ARG A 180 19.52 -11.44 12.17
N GLY A 181 20.69 -11.45 11.59
CA GLY A 181 20.95 -12.12 10.33
C GLY A 181 22.33 -12.77 10.33
N ARG A 182 22.65 -13.43 9.23
CA ARG A 182 23.92 -14.17 9.04
C ARG A 182 25.16 -13.28 9.20
N TYR A 183 25.08 -12.03 8.75
CA TYR A 183 26.18 -11.06 8.82
C TYR A 183 25.95 -9.97 9.86
N THR A 184 24.86 -10.06 10.62
CA THR A 184 24.46 -9.10 11.65
C THR A 184 23.91 -9.85 12.86
N GLU A 185 24.71 -10.74 13.46
CA GLU A 185 24.28 -11.62 14.56
C GLU A 185 23.79 -10.83 15.78
N ARG A 186 24.35 -9.64 16.01
CA ARG A 186 23.92 -8.71 17.07
C ARG A 186 22.88 -7.69 16.61
N GLY A 187 22.33 -7.87 15.39
CA GLY A 187 21.26 -7.02 14.85
C GLY A 187 21.71 -5.56 14.66
N VAL A 188 21.03 -4.62 15.34
CA VAL A 188 21.27 -3.19 15.20
C VAL A 188 22.68 -2.72 15.56
N GLU A 189 23.41 -3.46 16.37
CA GLU A 189 24.79 -3.10 16.73
C GLU A 189 25.77 -3.28 15.57
N GLU A 190 25.47 -4.13 14.61
CA GLU A 190 26.30 -4.43 13.45
C GLU A 190 25.74 -3.85 12.15
N ARG A 191 24.40 -3.75 12.05
CA ARG A 191 23.73 -3.24 10.86
C ARG A 191 23.80 -1.73 10.78
N GLN A 192 24.40 -1.21 9.71
CA GLN A 192 24.44 0.23 9.46
C GLN A 192 23.06 0.73 9.00
N VAL A 193 22.51 1.72 9.70
CA VAL A 193 21.21 2.29 9.39
C VAL A 193 21.37 3.78 9.11
N ALA A 194 20.88 4.23 7.95
CA ALA A 194 20.80 5.64 7.60
C ALA A 194 19.36 6.02 7.24
N ALA A 195 19.02 7.28 7.44
CA ALA A 195 17.77 7.85 6.97
C ALA A 195 18.00 9.21 6.30
N VAL A 196 17.21 9.47 5.25
CA VAL A 196 17.07 10.76 4.58
C VAL A 196 15.62 11.17 4.66
N ASP A 197 15.33 12.32 5.28
CA ASP A 197 13.96 12.81 5.44
C ASP A 197 13.93 14.34 5.52
N LEU A 198 12.74 14.92 5.35
CA LEU A 198 12.47 16.35 5.49
C LEU A 198 12.47 16.78 6.97
N TYR A 199 12.15 15.86 7.87
CA TYR A 199 12.11 16.12 9.31
C TYR A 199 12.93 15.09 10.08
N GLN A 200 13.27 15.44 11.30
CA GLN A 200 13.79 14.50 12.27
C GLN A 200 12.64 13.64 12.82
N THR A 201 12.38 12.52 12.17
CA THR A 201 11.39 11.54 12.62
C THR A 201 11.93 10.68 13.77
N GLU A 202 11.09 9.84 14.37
CA GLU A 202 11.48 8.89 15.41
C GLU A 202 12.54 7.89 14.93
N MET A 203 12.64 7.68 13.60
CA MET A 203 13.70 6.86 12.99
C MET A 203 15.11 7.36 13.33
N ALA A 204 15.28 8.65 13.60
CA ALA A 204 16.56 9.23 14.02
C ALA A 204 17.18 8.51 15.24
N LYS A 205 16.37 7.93 16.13
CA LYS A 205 16.83 7.21 17.33
C LYS A 205 17.52 5.88 17.01
N PHE A 206 17.29 5.35 15.81
CA PHE A 206 17.78 4.05 15.37
C PHE A 206 18.80 4.16 14.24
N CYS A 207 19.09 5.37 13.75
CA CYS A 207 19.98 5.61 12.64
C CYS A 207 21.38 6.00 13.11
N HIS A 208 22.41 5.41 12.51
CA HIS A 208 23.81 5.85 12.63
C HIS A 208 24.03 7.19 11.90
N LEU A 209 23.22 7.46 10.87
CA LEU A 209 23.27 8.69 10.11
C LEU A 209 21.84 9.14 9.74
N LEU A 210 21.45 10.33 10.20
CA LEU A 210 20.28 11.04 9.69
C LEU A 210 20.76 12.20 8.82
N VAL A 211 20.27 12.27 7.60
CA VAL A 211 20.44 13.41 6.69
C VAL A 211 19.09 14.10 6.54
N GLN A 212 18.93 15.21 7.23
CA GLN A 212 17.76 16.07 7.05
C GLN A 212 17.99 16.98 5.86
N ILE A 213 16.99 17.08 4.98
CA ILE A 213 17.02 17.93 3.76
C ILE A 213 15.81 18.86 3.74
N GLU A 214 15.92 19.91 2.96
CA GLU A 214 14.78 20.78 2.63
C GLU A 214 14.00 20.20 1.44
N PRO A 215 12.70 20.49 1.29
CA PRO A 215 11.92 20.08 0.11
C PRO A 215 12.60 20.51 -1.20
N GLY A 216 12.75 19.58 -2.13
CA GLY A 216 13.39 19.82 -3.43
C GLY A 216 14.92 19.59 -3.46
N GLN A 217 15.55 19.28 -2.32
CA GLN A 217 16.98 18.98 -2.26
C GLN A 217 17.34 17.52 -2.53
N GLU A 218 16.36 16.66 -2.78
CA GLU A 218 16.54 15.21 -2.94
C GLU A 218 17.54 14.89 -4.07
N LEU A 219 17.35 15.48 -5.24
CA LEU A 219 18.23 15.25 -6.40
C LEU A 219 19.64 15.83 -6.17
N ALA A 220 19.73 17.01 -5.56
CA ALA A 220 21.01 17.61 -5.22
C ALA A 220 21.80 16.78 -4.18
N LEU A 221 21.10 16.18 -3.20
CA LEU A 221 21.72 15.23 -2.26
C LEU A 221 22.22 14.00 -3.01
N LEU A 222 21.40 13.37 -3.87
CA LEU A 222 21.76 12.19 -4.65
C LEU A 222 22.95 12.45 -5.57
N GLN A 223 22.99 13.60 -6.25
CA GLN A 223 24.14 14.04 -7.01
C GLN A 223 25.39 14.13 -6.13
N GLY A 224 25.29 14.83 -4.99
CA GLY A 224 26.40 14.97 -4.06
C GLY A 224 26.89 13.63 -3.49
N VAL A 225 26.00 12.66 -3.24
CA VAL A 225 26.39 11.28 -2.90
C VAL A 225 27.16 10.66 -4.05
N GLY A 226 26.64 10.75 -5.29
CA GLY A 226 27.31 10.21 -6.47
C GLY A 226 28.74 10.76 -6.68
N GLU A 227 28.96 12.06 -6.43
CA GLU A 227 30.27 12.71 -6.54
C GLU A 227 31.31 12.19 -5.52
N HIS A 228 30.86 11.60 -4.41
CA HIS A 228 31.73 11.07 -3.35
C HIS A 228 31.82 9.54 -3.33
N LEU A 229 31.12 8.84 -4.23
CA LEU A 229 31.34 7.41 -4.45
C LEU A 229 32.62 7.17 -5.28
N PRO A 230 33.19 5.94 -5.25
CA PRO A 230 34.33 5.59 -6.07
C PRO A 230 34.11 5.96 -7.56
N GLY A 231 35.06 6.69 -8.13
CA GLY A 231 35.00 7.23 -9.49
C GLY A 231 34.17 8.53 -9.63
N GLY A 232 33.76 9.14 -8.54
CA GLY A 232 33.18 10.49 -8.54
C GLY A 232 34.27 11.58 -8.57
N SER A 233 33.88 12.82 -8.86
CA SER A 233 34.79 13.98 -8.95
C SER A 233 35.33 14.44 -7.59
N GLY A 234 34.64 14.07 -6.49
CA GLY A 234 34.90 14.57 -5.15
C GLY A 234 34.53 16.04 -4.92
N ALA A 235 33.76 16.64 -5.85
CA ALA A 235 33.36 18.02 -5.78
C ALA A 235 32.60 18.33 -4.47
N LYS A 236 32.68 19.56 -4.00
CA LYS A 236 31.98 19.98 -2.77
C LYS A 236 30.47 19.74 -2.93
N PRO A 237 29.85 18.93 -2.06
CA PRO A 237 28.45 18.59 -2.23
C PRO A 237 27.57 19.80 -1.96
N PRO A 238 26.50 20.01 -2.75
CA PRO A 238 25.58 21.12 -2.58
C PRO A 238 24.73 20.96 -1.31
N VAL A 239 24.53 19.71 -0.85
CA VAL A 239 23.72 19.38 0.32
C VAL A 239 24.59 18.76 1.41
N LYS A 240 24.40 19.23 2.66
CA LYS A 240 25.09 18.75 3.83
C LYS A 240 24.75 17.27 4.09
N GLY A 241 25.74 16.45 4.44
CA GLY A 241 25.55 15.02 4.73
C GLY A 241 25.88 14.09 3.56
N ALA A 242 25.90 14.56 2.30
CA ALA A 242 26.15 13.73 1.11
C ALA A 242 27.44 12.90 1.22
N ARG A 243 28.55 13.51 1.65
CA ARG A 243 29.84 12.80 1.84
C ARG A 243 29.76 11.70 2.89
N LYS A 244 29.09 11.96 4.03
CA LYS A 244 28.92 10.95 5.10
C LYS A 244 28.05 9.80 4.61
N LEU A 245 26.96 10.11 3.90
CA LEU A 245 26.08 9.11 3.33
C LEU A 245 26.81 8.25 2.27
N ALA A 246 27.54 8.88 1.33
CA ALA A 246 28.35 8.16 0.36
C ALA A 246 29.36 7.20 1.01
N LYS A 247 30.04 7.66 2.07
CA LYS A 247 30.98 6.82 2.82
C LYS A 247 30.27 5.61 3.44
N LEU A 248 29.13 5.81 4.11
CA LEU A 248 28.36 4.73 4.73
C LEU A 248 27.90 3.71 3.66
N LEU A 249 27.30 4.19 2.57
CA LEU A 249 26.77 3.31 1.51
C LEU A 249 27.89 2.53 0.80
N SER A 250 29.07 3.14 0.61
CA SER A 250 30.22 2.47 -0.06
C SER A 250 30.86 1.36 0.75
N GLN A 251 30.55 1.22 2.03
CA GLN A 251 31.10 0.20 2.94
C GLN A 251 30.21 -1.05 3.02
N ALA A 252 28.98 -0.99 2.51
CA ALA A 252 28.05 -2.12 2.52
C ALA A 252 28.61 -3.31 1.75
N GLN A 253 28.34 -4.52 2.22
CA GLN A 253 28.46 -5.75 1.43
C GLN A 253 27.13 -6.03 0.72
N PHE A 254 26.03 -5.96 1.47
CA PHE A 254 24.69 -5.99 0.94
C PHE A 254 23.87 -4.83 1.53
N GLY A 255 23.57 -3.84 0.71
CA GLY A 255 22.76 -2.70 1.07
C GLY A 255 21.32 -2.77 0.54
N VAL A 256 20.39 -2.19 1.27
CA VAL A 256 19.01 -2.03 0.82
C VAL A 256 18.53 -0.60 1.04
N ILE A 257 17.86 -0.06 0.03
CA ILE A 257 17.18 1.23 0.10
C ILE A 257 15.68 0.96 0.22
N PHE A 258 15.10 1.31 1.37
CA PHE A 258 13.67 1.36 1.55
C PHE A 258 13.19 2.79 1.39
N PHE A 259 12.32 3.03 0.42
CA PHE A 259 11.74 4.36 0.22
C PHE A 259 10.26 4.41 0.58
N GLY A 260 9.84 5.55 1.10
CA GLY A 260 8.45 5.84 1.42
C GLY A 260 7.84 6.88 0.49
N ARG A 261 6.60 7.28 0.77
CA ARG A 261 5.88 8.30 -0.01
C ARG A 261 6.57 9.66 0.00
N GLY A 262 7.40 9.97 1.01
CA GLY A 262 8.24 11.18 1.02
C GLY A 262 9.19 11.28 -0.16
N ALA A 263 9.66 10.15 -0.71
CA ALA A 263 10.52 10.14 -1.89
C ALA A 263 9.81 10.53 -3.20
N THR A 264 8.47 10.48 -3.24
CA THR A 264 7.68 10.71 -4.46
C THR A 264 6.82 11.97 -4.40
N TYR A 265 6.89 12.73 -3.33
CA TYR A 265 5.97 13.85 -3.07
C TYR A 265 6.05 14.98 -4.11
N ASN A 266 7.25 15.42 -4.52
CA ASN A 266 7.40 16.55 -5.45
C ASN A 266 7.96 16.15 -6.82
N GLN A 267 8.95 15.26 -6.87
CA GLN A 267 9.73 14.92 -8.06
C GLN A 267 9.89 13.40 -8.19
N GLY A 268 8.80 12.66 -7.95
CA GLY A 268 8.82 11.22 -7.76
C GLY A 268 9.58 10.44 -8.84
N PHE A 269 9.34 10.71 -10.12
CA PHE A 269 10.05 10.04 -11.22
C PHE A 269 11.55 10.34 -11.21
N GLY A 270 11.95 11.60 -11.03
CA GLY A 270 13.36 11.99 -10.98
C GLY A 270 14.10 11.41 -9.77
N VAL A 271 13.47 11.47 -8.59
CA VAL A 271 14.08 10.97 -7.34
C VAL A 271 14.21 9.45 -7.37
N LEU A 272 13.18 8.73 -7.80
CA LEU A 272 13.22 7.25 -7.88
C LEU A 272 14.18 6.78 -8.98
N ASP A 273 14.25 7.49 -10.10
CA ASP A 273 15.25 7.22 -11.15
C ASP A 273 16.68 7.40 -10.61
N ALA A 274 16.94 8.49 -9.90
CA ALA A 274 18.24 8.75 -9.29
C ALA A 274 18.60 7.74 -8.18
N LEU A 275 17.63 7.32 -7.35
CA LEU A 275 17.82 6.26 -6.36
C LEU A 275 18.12 4.90 -7.00
N GLY A 276 17.42 4.56 -8.07
CA GLY A 276 17.71 3.35 -8.85
C GLY A 276 19.09 3.40 -9.49
N GLY A 277 19.46 4.53 -10.08
CA GLY A 277 20.80 4.75 -10.61
C GLY A 277 21.90 4.65 -9.54
N LEU A 278 21.63 5.16 -8.33
CA LEU A 278 22.52 5.01 -7.18
C LEU A 278 22.67 3.53 -6.77
N ALA A 279 21.55 2.81 -6.63
CA ALA A 279 21.56 1.38 -6.28
C ALA A 279 22.30 0.56 -7.35
N ALA A 280 22.05 0.80 -8.64
CA ALA A 280 22.73 0.14 -9.74
C ALA A 280 24.23 0.45 -9.78
N ARG A 281 24.65 1.69 -9.48
CA ARG A 281 26.07 2.07 -9.40
C ARG A 281 26.78 1.39 -8.25
N LEU A 282 26.19 1.35 -7.08
CA LEU A 282 26.69 0.63 -5.91
C LEU A 282 26.71 -0.88 -6.19
N GLY A 283 25.69 -1.40 -6.86
CA GLY A 283 25.53 -2.81 -7.23
C GLY A 283 26.61 -3.37 -8.17
N LYS A 284 27.46 -2.54 -8.77
CA LYS A 284 28.61 -3.01 -9.57
C LYS A 284 29.71 -3.70 -8.74
N LYS A 285 29.79 -3.43 -7.45
CA LYS A 285 30.79 -3.98 -6.53
C LYS A 285 30.20 -4.69 -5.33
N GLN A 286 28.95 -4.48 -5.05
CA GLN A 286 28.22 -4.89 -3.86
C GLN A 286 26.83 -5.35 -4.27
N THR A 287 26.04 -5.96 -3.39
CA THR A 287 24.61 -6.19 -3.64
C THR A 287 23.80 -5.00 -3.15
N TRP A 288 22.95 -4.44 -4.01
CA TRP A 288 22.04 -3.36 -3.62
C TRP A 288 20.64 -3.59 -4.16
N ALA A 289 19.65 -3.41 -3.30
CA ALA A 289 18.23 -3.53 -3.63
C ALA A 289 17.48 -2.24 -3.32
N LEU A 290 16.37 -2.00 -4.01
CA LEU A 290 15.49 -0.85 -3.81
C LEU A 290 14.05 -1.34 -3.64
N PHE A 291 13.40 -1.00 -2.51
CA PHE A 291 12.06 -1.45 -2.18
C PHE A 291 11.14 -0.33 -1.69
N PRO A 292 9.86 -0.32 -2.11
CA PRO A 292 8.84 0.55 -1.56
C PRO A 292 8.36 0.02 -0.21
N LEU A 293 8.25 0.89 0.79
CA LEU A 293 7.52 0.60 2.02
C LEU A 293 6.04 0.97 1.83
N SER A 294 5.23 -0.01 1.42
CA SER A 294 3.80 0.18 1.21
C SER A 294 3.02 -0.03 2.50
N GLY A 295 2.17 0.96 2.85
CA GLY A 295 1.19 0.83 3.94
C GLY A 295 -0.03 0.00 3.57
N ASP A 296 -0.26 -0.26 2.27
CA ASP A 296 -1.39 -1.02 1.76
C ASP A 296 -1.05 -2.51 1.66
N PHE A 297 -1.97 -3.37 2.09
CA PHE A 297 -1.61 -4.78 2.31
C PHE A 297 -1.41 -5.58 1.02
N ASN A 298 -2.03 -5.21 -0.09
CA ASN A 298 -1.94 -5.94 -1.36
C ASN A 298 -1.68 -5.03 -2.57
N SER A 299 -0.96 -3.94 -2.36
CA SER A 299 -0.49 -3.09 -3.45
C SER A 299 0.34 -3.91 -4.46
N GLN A 300 1.22 -4.78 -3.98
CA GLN A 300 2.09 -5.58 -4.84
C GLN A 300 1.30 -6.55 -5.73
N GLY A 301 0.21 -7.15 -5.22
CA GLY A 301 -0.66 -8.03 -6.00
C GLY A 301 -1.31 -7.33 -7.18
N LEU A 302 -1.77 -6.08 -6.99
CA LEU A 302 -2.34 -5.30 -8.08
C LEU A 302 -1.35 -5.07 -9.23
N TYR A 303 -0.11 -4.69 -8.91
CA TYR A 303 0.91 -4.47 -9.95
C TYR A 303 1.37 -5.77 -10.60
N HIS A 304 1.38 -6.90 -9.88
CA HIS A 304 1.58 -8.22 -10.48
C HIS A 304 0.48 -8.56 -11.48
N LEU A 305 -0.78 -8.30 -11.11
CA LEU A 305 -1.92 -8.50 -12.01
C LEU A 305 -1.78 -7.64 -13.28
N LEU A 306 -1.50 -6.34 -13.13
CA LEU A 306 -1.35 -5.42 -14.27
C LEU A 306 -0.19 -5.85 -15.20
N LEU A 307 0.95 -6.24 -14.63
CA LEU A 307 2.09 -6.75 -15.39
C LEU A 307 1.75 -8.04 -16.15
N ASN A 308 1.05 -8.97 -15.52
CA ASN A 308 0.68 -10.25 -16.16
C ASN A 308 -0.38 -10.06 -17.27
N GLU A 309 -1.37 -9.20 -17.04
CA GLU A 309 -2.50 -9.01 -17.95
C GLU A 309 -2.24 -8.00 -19.08
N LEU A 310 -1.38 -7.02 -18.84
CA LEU A 310 -1.16 -5.88 -19.76
C LEU A 310 0.31 -5.68 -20.15
N GLY A 311 1.25 -6.38 -19.49
CA GLY A 311 2.68 -6.22 -19.71
C GLY A 311 3.28 -4.94 -19.11
N VAL A 312 2.47 -4.09 -18.46
CA VAL A 312 2.90 -2.81 -17.87
C VAL A 312 2.27 -2.58 -16.49
N PRO A 313 3.01 -2.00 -15.54
CA PRO A 313 2.54 -1.70 -14.19
C PRO A 313 1.91 -0.30 -14.12
N GLU A 314 1.01 0.01 -15.03
CA GLU A 314 0.40 1.33 -15.20
C GLU A 314 -1.11 1.24 -15.08
N ALA A 315 -1.78 2.36 -14.83
CA ALA A 315 -3.23 2.42 -14.73
C ALA A 315 -3.85 2.23 -16.14
N PRO A 316 -4.62 1.15 -16.39
CA PRO A 316 -5.27 0.93 -17.66
C PRO A 316 -6.55 1.74 -17.79
N ASP A 317 -6.81 2.26 -18.98
CA ASP A 317 -8.02 2.94 -19.38
C ASP A 317 -8.66 2.23 -20.57
N PHE A 318 -9.79 1.60 -20.33
CA PHE A 318 -10.54 0.83 -21.33
C PHE A 318 -11.59 1.67 -22.10
N GLY A 319 -11.68 2.98 -21.79
CA GLY A 319 -12.67 3.89 -22.39
C GLY A 319 -12.28 4.47 -23.75
N HIS A 320 -11.14 4.07 -24.33
CA HIS A 320 -10.64 4.57 -25.59
C HIS A 320 -11.02 3.67 -26.78
N GLU A 321 -11.40 4.28 -27.90
CA GLU A 321 -11.79 3.55 -29.12
C GLU A 321 -10.62 2.79 -29.77
N ASP A 322 -9.40 3.34 -29.66
CA ASP A 322 -8.17 2.77 -30.24
C ASP A 322 -7.55 1.65 -29.39
N GLY A 323 -8.18 1.23 -28.31
CA GLY A 323 -7.71 0.17 -27.41
C GLY A 323 -7.40 0.66 -26.01
N VAL A 324 -6.66 -0.18 -25.25
CA VAL A 324 -6.32 0.13 -23.86
C VAL A 324 -5.18 1.13 -23.81
N LEU A 325 -5.43 2.32 -23.28
CA LEU A 325 -4.36 3.25 -22.93
C LEU A 325 -3.88 2.94 -21.51
N THR A 326 -2.58 3.15 -21.27
CA THR A 326 -1.99 3.03 -19.94
C THR A 326 -1.35 4.34 -19.52
N SER A 327 -1.39 4.67 -18.24
CA SER A 327 -0.80 5.90 -17.72
C SER A 327 -0.09 5.68 -16.39
N SER A 328 1.10 6.24 -16.29
CA SER A 328 1.84 6.37 -15.04
C SER A 328 1.45 7.63 -14.24
N MET A 329 0.65 8.51 -14.82
CA MET A 329 0.21 9.75 -14.18
C MET A 329 -1.12 9.53 -13.46
N PRO A 330 -1.27 10.04 -12.23
CA PRO A 330 -2.55 10.02 -11.53
C PRO A 330 -3.66 10.71 -12.32
N VAL A 331 -4.89 10.23 -12.14
CA VAL A 331 -6.06 10.81 -12.80
C VAL A 331 -6.41 12.19 -12.27
N ASP A 332 -6.96 13.02 -13.15
CA ASP A 332 -7.85 14.10 -12.74
C ASP A 332 -9.26 13.52 -12.54
N PHE A 333 -9.72 13.49 -11.29
CA PHE A 333 -11.07 12.99 -10.94
C PHE A 333 -12.20 13.77 -11.63
N HIS A 334 -11.89 14.96 -12.16
CA HIS A 334 -12.83 15.79 -12.90
C HIS A 334 -13.24 15.24 -14.27
N GLU A 335 -12.51 14.26 -14.79
CA GLU A 335 -12.82 13.63 -16.08
C GLU A 335 -13.91 12.56 -16.01
N PHE A 336 -14.28 12.12 -14.79
CA PHE A 336 -15.15 10.97 -14.58
C PHE A 336 -16.55 11.38 -14.11
N ASP A 337 -17.57 10.64 -14.55
CA ASP A 337 -18.98 10.85 -14.25
C ASP A 337 -19.58 9.80 -13.31
N ALA A 338 -18.83 8.73 -12.97
CA ALA A 338 -19.12 7.80 -11.89
C ALA A 338 -17.83 7.19 -11.34
N ILE A 339 -17.77 6.92 -10.02
CA ILE A 339 -16.57 6.33 -9.39
C ILE A 339 -16.98 5.13 -8.53
N LEU A 340 -16.34 3.99 -8.77
CA LEU A 340 -16.34 2.85 -7.88
C LEU A 340 -15.05 2.86 -7.04
N VAL A 341 -15.17 2.88 -5.72
CA VAL A 341 -14.03 2.90 -4.79
C VAL A 341 -13.95 1.60 -4.01
N LEU A 342 -12.79 0.94 -4.06
CA LEU A 342 -12.53 -0.32 -3.35
C LEU A 342 -11.39 -0.19 -2.34
N GLY A 343 -11.69 -0.42 -1.06
CA GLY A 343 -10.68 -0.50 -0.01
C GLY A 343 -9.82 0.77 0.15
N ALA A 344 -10.32 1.92 -0.30
CA ALA A 344 -9.60 3.19 -0.27
C ALA A 344 -10.46 4.33 0.28
N ASP A 345 -9.82 5.45 0.58
CA ASP A 345 -10.48 6.73 0.84
C ASP A 345 -9.97 7.74 -0.18
N LEU A 346 -10.85 8.21 -1.06
CA LEU A 346 -10.55 9.22 -2.09
C LEU A 346 -9.91 10.49 -1.51
N PHE A 347 -10.32 10.83 -0.28
CA PHE A 347 -9.89 12.07 0.37
C PHE A 347 -8.58 11.96 1.15
N TRP A 348 -7.96 10.78 1.17
CA TRP A 348 -6.74 10.58 1.96
C TRP A 348 -5.56 11.39 1.44
N PHE A 349 -5.48 11.58 0.12
CA PHE A 349 -4.36 12.26 -0.54
C PHE A 349 -4.76 13.57 -1.24
N LEU A 350 -6.05 13.90 -1.26
CA LEU A 350 -6.52 15.16 -1.84
C LEU A 350 -6.28 16.30 -0.87
N PRO A 351 -5.72 17.43 -1.32
CA PRO A 351 -5.79 18.69 -0.60
C PRO A 351 -7.24 19.05 -0.25
N GLU A 352 -7.44 19.76 0.85
CA GLU A 352 -8.79 19.99 1.37
C GLU A 352 -9.66 20.82 0.42
N ASP A 353 -9.09 21.79 -0.27
CA ASP A 353 -9.75 22.59 -1.30
C ASP A 353 -10.21 21.74 -2.50
N GLN A 354 -9.38 20.81 -2.96
CA GLN A 354 -9.74 19.87 -4.02
C GLN A 354 -10.78 18.86 -3.57
N ALA A 355 -10.69 18.38 -2.33
CA ALA A 355 -11.70 17.50 -1.75
C ALA A 355 -13.08 18.18 -1.65
N LEU A 356 -13.12 19.46 -1.25
CA LEU A 356 -14.35 20.26 -1.20
C LEU A 356 -14.90 20.54 -2.60
N ALA A 357 -14.06 20.94 -3.54
CA ALA A 357 -14.47 21.18 -4.93
C ALA A 357 -15.05 19.93 -5.57
N TRP A 358 -14.45 18.76 -5.31
CA TRP A 358 -14.95 17.48 -5.78
C TRP A 358 -16.32 17.12 -5.19
N GLN A 359 -16.54 17.32 -3.88
CA GLN A 359 -17.83 17.08 -3.24
C GLN A 359 -18.97 17.96 -3.83
N GLN A 360 -18.65 19.17 -4.27
CA GLN A 360 -19.63 20.08 -4.89
C GLN A 360 -20.11 19.62 -6.26
N ARG A 361 -19.33 18.82 -6.99
CA ARG A 361 -19.71 18.30 -8.33
C ARG A 361 -20.75 17.19 -8.30
N GLN A 362 -21.02 16.60 -7.15
CA GLN A 362 -22.02 15.53 -6.99
C GLN A 362 -21.81 14.31 -7.90
N VAL A 363 -20.56 14.00 -8.28
CA VAL A 363 -20.25 12.78 -9.02
C VAL A 363 -20.68 11.58 -8.17
N PRO A 364 -21.53 10.66 -8.69
CA PRO A 364 -21.99 9.52 -7.93
C PRO A 364 -20.83 8.58 -7.61
N VAL A 365 -20.71 8.20 -6.33
CA VAL A 365 -19.71 7.26 -5.82
C VAL A 365 -20.41 6.02 -5.30
N VAL A 366 -19.92 4.88 -5.77
CA VAL A 366 -20.18 3.56 -5.18
C VAL A 366 -18.96 3.18 -4.35
N SER A 367 -19.14 2.84 -3.07
CA SER A 367 -18.03 2.48 -2.19
C SER A 367 -18.18 1.05 -1.67
N LEU A 368 -17.17 0.22 -1.94
CA LEU A 368 -16.99 -1.10 -1.32
C LEU A 368 -15.95 -0.94 -0.21
N SER A 369 -16.39 -1.08 1.04
CA SER A 369 -15.50 -0.87 2.19
C SER A 369 -15.97 -1.63 3.41
N PRO A 370 -15.06 -2.24 4.20
CA PRO A 370 -15.39 -2.82 5.47
C PRO A 370 -15.59 -1.76 6.58
N PHE A 371 -15.12 -0.52 6.38
CA PHE A 371 -15.09 0.52 7.41
C PHE A 371 -15.64 1.83 6.90
N ALA A 372 -16.30 2.58 7.79
CA ALA A 372 -16.68 3.96 7.52
C ALA A 372 -15.45 4.87 7.36
N ASN A 373 -15.48 5.72 6.36
CA ASN A 373 -14.46 6.73 6.05
C ASN A 373 -15.10 7.96 5.38
N ARG A 374 -14.31 8.93 4.95
CA ARG A 374 -14.85 10.14 4.30
C ARG A 374 -15.55 9.80 2.97
N THR A 375 -15.00 8.88 2.18
CA THR A 375 -15.60 8.41 0.92
C THR A 375 -16.98 7.78 1.16
N THR A 376 -17.12 6.87 2.13
CA THR A 376 -18.41 6.24 2.45
C THR A 376 -19.45 7.27 2.91
N SER A 377 -19.00 8.33 3.61
CA SER A 377 -19.88 9.40 4.06
C SER A 377 -20.44 10.26 2.91
N CYS A 378 -19.72 10.33 1.78
CA CYS A 378 -20.12 11.08 0.59
C CYS A 378 -20.73 10.19 -0.50
N ALA A 379 -20.58 8.87 -0.39
CA ALA A 379 -21.02 7.93 -1.41
C ALA A 379 -22.52 7.95 -1.65
N GLN A 380 -22.92 7.65 -2.89
CA GLN A 380 -24.31 7.42 -3.27
C GLN A 380 -24.77 6.04 -2.82
N VAL A 381 -23.90 5.04 -2.95
CA VAL A 381 -24.16 3.66 -2.51
C VAL A 381 -22.95 3.17 -1.72
N VAL A 382 -23.19 2.49 -0.59
CA VAL A 382 -22.17 1.84 0.22
C VAL A 382 -22.52 0.37 0.34
N LEU A 383 -21.60 -0.48 -0.08
CA LEU A 383 -21.67 -1.95 0.03
C LEU A 383 -20.60 -2.41 1.03
N PRO A 384 -21.00 -2.83 2.25
CA PRO A 384 -20.09 -3.38 3.23
C PRO A 384 -19.48 -4.70 2.76
N THR A 385 -18.20 -4.89 3.04
CA THR A 385 -17.46 -6.09 2.63
C THR A 385 -16.92 -6.88 3.81
N ALA A 386 -16.73 -8.18 3.62
CA ALA A 386 -16.00 -9.05 4.53
C ALA A 386 -14.52 -8.65 4.61
N LEU A 387 -13.88 -8.86 5.75
CA LEU A 387 -12.47 -8.60 5.96
C LEU A 387 -11.61 -9.71 5.33
N ALA A 388 -10.83 -9.37 4.32
CA ALA A 388 -9.87 -10.29 3.71
C ALA A 388 -8.89 -10.84 4.76
N GLY A 389 -8.68 -12.17 4.75
CA GLY A 389 -7.80 -12.87 5.69
C GLY A 389 -8.36 -13.05 7.10
N LEU A 390 -9.59 -12.64 7.36
CA LEU A 390 -10.28 -12.87 8.63
C LEU A 390 -11.69 -13.45 8.39
N GLU A 391 -12.52 -12.75 7.61
CA GLU A 391 -13.90 -13.09 7.29
C GLU A 391 -14.08 -13.66 5.89
N ALA A 392 -13.11 -13.45 5.01
CA ALA A 392 -13.06 -13.99 3.64
C ALA A 392 -11.67 -14.54 3.33
N ALA A 393 -11.63 -15.68 2.62
CA ALA A 393 -10.38 -16.20 2.07
C ALA A 393 -9.97 -15.38 0.85
N GLU A 394 -8.67 -15.16 0.67
CA GLU A 394 -8.09 -14.39 -0.42
C GLU A 394 -6.64 -14.77 -0.66
N VAL A 395 -6.04 -14.18 -1.68
CA VAL A 395 -4.58 -14.17 -1.89
C VAL A 395 -4.11 -12.73 -1.80
N ALA A 396 -2.95 -12.51 -1.20
CA ALA A 396 -2.28 -11.23 -1.22
C ALA A 396 -0.78 -11.40 -1.46
N TYR A 397 -0.15 -10.39 -2.05
CA TYR A 397 1.28 -10.37 -2.29
C TYR A 397 1.97 -9.44 -1.30
N ARG A 398 2.92 -10.00 -0.54
CA ARG A 398 3.78 -9.23 0.35
C ARG A 398 4.56 -8.18 -0.46
N MET A 399 5.05 -7.13 0.18
CA MET A 399 5.74 -6.02 -0.52
C MET A 399 6.95 -6.45 -1.37
N ASP A 400 7.51 -7.62 -1.11
CA ASP A 400 8.57 -8.25 -1.90
C ASP A 400 8.05 -9.25 -2.96
N GLY A 401 6.74 -9.30 -3.20
CA GLY A 401 6.14 -10.12 -4.24
C GLY A 401 5.86 -11.58 -3.86
N LEU A 402 6.09 -11.98 -2.60
CA LEU A 402 5.71 -13.33 -2.14
C LEU A 402 4.19 -13.46 -2.03
N PRO A 403 3.55 -14.38 -2.78
CA PRO A 403 2.12 -14.64 -2.65
C PRO A 403 1.83 -15.41 -1.36
N LEU A 404 0.80 -14.97 -0.63
CA LEU A 404 0.35 -15.57 0.62
C LEU A 404 -1.15 -15.85 0.56
N VAL A 405 -1.54 -17.06 0.98
CA VAL A 405 -2.95 -17.47 1.06
C VAL A 405 -3.54 -16.99 2.37
N LEU A 406 -4.51 -16.10 2.29
CA LEU A 406 -5.26 -15.56 3.42
C LEU A 406 -6.45 -16.47 3.72
N LYS A 407 -6.46 -17.08 4.90
CA LYS A 407 -7.54 -17.99 5.33
C LYS A 407 -8.72 -17.23 5.91
N LYS A 408 -9.92 -17.77 5.73
CA LYS A 408 -11.11 -17.32 6.48
C LYS A 408 -11.09 -17.98 7.86
N LEU A 409 -11.15 -17.17 8.93
CA LEU A 409 -11.20 -17.65 10.32
C LEU A 409 -12.56 -17.43 10.97
N LEU A 410 -13.23 -16.31 10.64
CA LEU A 410 -14.50 -15.94 11.26
C LEU A 410 -15.67 -16.10 10.30
N PRO A 411 -16.82 -16.58 10.76
CA PRO A 411 -18.03 -16.55 9.97
C PRO A 411 -18.52 -15.10 9.79
N THR A 412 -19.10 -14.81 8.63
CA THR A 412 -19.76 -13.53 8.35
C THR A 412 -20.88 -13.75 7.34
N ALA A 413 -21.91 -12.92 7.43
CA ALA A 413 -22.97 -12.80 6.41
C ALA A 413 -22.63 -11.77 5.33
N LEU A 414 -21.53 -11.01 5.49
CA LEU A 414 -21.11 -10.02 4.50
C LEU A 414 -20.42 -10.72 3.31
N PRO A 415 -20.70 -10.28 2.07
CA PRO A 415 -20.01 -10.77 0.89
C PRO A 415 -18.55 -10.30 0.89
N ALA A 416 -17.66 -11.07 0.26
CA ALA A 416 -16.31 -10.61 -0.03
C ALA A 416 -16.33 -9.53 -1.13
N ASP A 417 -15.27 -8.72 -1.22
CA ASP A 417 -15.09 -7.73 -2.30
C ASP A 417 -15.28 -8.37 -3.67
N ARG A 418 -14.70 -9.56 -3.87
CA ARG A 418 -14.83 -10.34 -5.10
C ARG A 418 -16.28 -10.67 -5.44
N ASP A 419 -17.06 -11.13 -4.48
CA ASP A 419 -18.44 -11.57 -4.72
C ASP A 419 -19.30 -10.40 -5.19
N ILE A 420 -19.17 -9.23 -4.54
CA ILE A 420 -19.87 -7.99 -4.95
C ILE A 420 -19.48 -7.59 -6.38
N LEU A 421 -18.19 -7.68 -6.72
CA LEU A 421 -17.72 -7.33 -8.06
C LEU A 421 -18.26 -8.29 -9.12
N LEU A 422 -18.34 -9.59 -8.83
CA LEU A 422 -18.95 -10.57 -9.73
C LEU A 422 -20.46 -10.31 -9.90
N ASP A 423 -21.17 -9.99 -8.83
CA ASP A 423 -22.58 -9.61 -8.90
C ASP A 423 -22.78 -8.31 -9.73
N LEU A 424 -21.90 -7.32 -9.58
CA LEU A 424 -21.89 -6.11 -10.40
C LEU A 424 -21.63 -6.44 -11.87
N ILE A 425 -20.67 -7.33 -12.17
CA ILE A 425 -20.41 -7.77 -13.55
C ILE A 425 -21.65 -8.41 -14.18
N GLN A 426 -22.45 -9.13 -13.42
CA GLN A 426 -23.68 -9.72 -13.94
C GLN A 426 -24.80 -8.69 -14.15
N ALA A 427 -24.84 -7.63 -13.33
CA ALA A 427 -25.91 -6.65 -13.29
C ALA A 427 -25.74 -5.46 -14.25
N VAL A 428 -24.52 -5.17 -14.78
CA VAL A 428 -24.23 -4.03 -15.70
C VAL A 428 -24.22 -4.40 -17.18
#